data_4bf60bf948234680184b7e7a85e0d4dc
#
_entry.id   4bf60bf948234680184b7e7a85e0d4dc
#
_cell.length_a   1.000
_cell.length_b   1.000
_cell.length_c   1.000
_cell.angle_alpha   90.00
_cell.angle_beta   90.00
_cell.angle_gamma   90.00
#
_symmetry.space_group_name_H-M   'P 1'
#
loop_
_entity.id
_entity.type
_entity.pdbx_description
1 polymer ?
#
loop_
_entity_poly.entity_id
_entity_poly.type
_entity_poly.pdbx_seq_one_letter_code
_entity_poly.pdbx_strand_id
1 'polypeptide(L)'
;MIGLLLLLLVTINRDELLFSDSDYEEEIETRDSLSEEDGISIVRLESRDEIMAGIEYLTLATTYHQSEYELFGEVLDLDSLLGIRTQLISLLNTDHAKAVEEAHLAESYKNASRLYEDRQSISRREVMDIEYQLKTVRVYRSNLQRDLSSLRQAAVTKWGSTISEWLLNEYSKNFKNLANQNASLIRIYIKEVSLAELDISVLLLQILGDC
;
A
#
# COMPACT_ATOMS: atom_id res chain seq x y z
N MET A 1 -39.88 -13.41 -105.98
CA MET A 1 -40.00 -14.08 -104.63
C MET A 1 -38.87 -13.84 -103.68
N ILE A 2 -37.61 -13.69 -104.12
CA ILE A 2 -36.45 -13.47 -103.18
C ILE A 2 -36.48 -12.06 -102.53
N GLY A 3 -37.01 -11.05 -103.22
CA GLY A 3 -37.09 -9.66 -102.64
C GLY A 3 -38.11 -9.57 -101.48
N LEU A 4 -39.18 -10.35 -101.51
CA LEU A 4 -40.18 -10.32 -100.45
C LEU A 4 -39.72 -11.03 -99.21
N LEU A 5 -38.87 -12.07 -99.34
CA LEU A 5 -38.25 -12.77 -98.24
C LEU A 5 -37.14 -11.90 -97.56
N LEU A 6 -36.41 -11.09 -98.32
CA LEU A 6 -35.42 -10.15 -97.82
C LEU A 6 -36.08 -8.99 -97.02
N LEU A 7 -37.23 -8.52 -97.52
CA LEU A 7 -37.99 -7.47 -96.86
C LEU A 7 -38.63 -7.97 -95.55
N LEU A 8 -39.05 -9.21 -95.51
CA LEU A 8 -39.60 -9.87 -94.29
C LEU A 8 -38.51 -10.08 -93.25
N LEU A 9 -37.24 -10.38 -93.67
CA LEU A 9 -36.09 -10.57 -92.78
C LEU A 9 -35.64 -9.27 -92.19
N VAL A 10 -35.75 -8.12 -92.96
CA VAL A 10 -35.41 -6.79 -92.42
C VAL A 10 -36.49 -6.30 -91.44
N THR A 11 -37.75 -6.68 -91.60
CA THR A 11 -38.80 -6.26 -90.67
C THR A 11 -38.71 -7.07 -89.33
N ILE A 12 -38.34 -8.35 -89.39
CA ILE A 12 -38.14 -9.13 -88.18
C ILE A 12 -36.92 -8.71 -87.34
N ASN A 13 -35.84 -8.35 -88.01
CA ASN A 13 -34.67 -7.82 -87.33
C ASN A 13 -34.81 -6.38 -86.87
N ARG A 14 -35.81 -5.67 -87.32
CA ARG A 14 -36.01 -4.26 -86.95
C ARG A 14 -36.54 -4.10 -85.52
N ASP A 15 -37.26 -5.10 -85.03
CA ASP A 15 -37.75 -5.08 -83.61
C ASP A 15 -36.64 -5.45 -82.61
N GLU A 16 -35.63 -6.22 -83.02
CA GLU A 16 -34.45 -6.43 -82.20
C GLU A 16 -33.48 -5.27 -82.16
N LEU A 17 -33.50 -4.36 -83.14
CA LEU A 17 -32.66 -3.20 -83.16
C LEU A 17 -33.29 -1.94 -82.52
N LEU A 18 -34.52 -2.06 -82.00
CA LEU A 18 -35.22 -1.03 -81.27
C LEU A 18 -35.35 -1.29 -79.74
N PHE A 19 -34.88 -2.43 -79.28
CA PHE A 19 -34.50 -2.56 -77.89
C PHE A 19 -33.09 -2.00 -77.78
N SER A 20 -32.96 -0.71 -78.01
CA SER A 20 -31.88 0.08 -77.46
C SER A 20 -31.93 -0.12 -75.96
N ASP A 21 -30.88 -0.64 -75.46
CA ASP A 21 -30.47 -0.53 -74.09
C ASP A 21 -30.89 0.86 -73.56
N SER A 22 -32.09 0.93 -72.99
CA SER A 22 -32.24 1.83 -71.88
C SER A 22 -31.52 1.07 -70.74
N ASP A 23 -30.19 1.17 -70.72
CA ASP A 23 -29.45 1.12 -69.51
C ASP A 23 -30.13 2.11 -68.56
N TYR A 24 -31.13 1.63 -67.86
CA TYR A 24 -31.41 2.15 -66.57
C TYR A 24 -30.18 1.72 -65.72
N GLU A 25 -29.07 2.39 -65.98
CA GLU A 25 -28.16 2.66 -64.86
C GLU A 25 -29.06 3.41 -63.87
N GLU A 26 -29.79 2.69 -63.02
CA GLU A 26 -30.11 3.23 -61.73
C GLU A 26 -28.76 3.72 -61.21
N GLU A 27 -28.49 5.00 -61.38
CA GLU A 27 -27.49 5.72 -60.65
C GLU A 27 -27.86 5.43 -59.21
N ILE A 28 -27.30 4.33 -58.68
CA ILE A 28 -27.31 4.06 -57.24
C ILE A 28 -26.59 5.29 -56.73
N GLU A 29 -27.36 6.33 -56.34
CA GLU A 29 -26.86 7.40 -55.53
C GLU A 29 -26.18 6.72 -54.34
N THR A 30 -24.91 6.40 -54.51
CA THR A 30 -24.05 6.03 -53.39
C THR A 30 -24.01 7.27 -52.52
N ARG A 31 -24.99 7.32 -51.59
CA ARG A 31 -24.97 8.31 -50.54
C ARG A 31 -23.54 8.31 -50.00
N ASP A 32 -22.95 9.48 -49.91
CA ASP A 32 -21.61 9.69 -49.38
C ASP A 32 -21.61 9.36 -47.90
N SER A 33 -21.82 8.08 -47.59
CA SER A 33 -21.84 7.53 -46.23
C SER A 33 -20.44 7.27 -45.68
N LEU A 34 -19.44 7.36 -46.55
CA LEU A 34 -18.04 7.19 -46.23
C LEU A 34 -17.31 8.53 -46.33
N SER A 35 -16.75 8.98 -45.24
CA SER A 35 -15.84 10.11 -45.17
C SER A 35 -14.54 9.72 -44.52
N GLU A 36 -13.45 10.37 -44.85
CA GLU A 36 -12.16 10.20 -44.21
C GLU A 36 -11.83 11.49 -43.48
N GLU A 37 -11.59 11.42 -42.19
CA GLU A 37 -11.19 12.55 -41.36
C GLU A 37 -9.97 12.12 -40.53
N ASP A 38 -8.88 12.85 -40.68
CA ASP A 38 -7.60 12.56 -40.02
C ASP A 38 -7.06 11.13 -40.26
N GLY A 39 -7.27 10.55 -41.46
CA GLY A 39 -6.82 9.19 -41.79
C GLY A 39 -7.70 8.08 -41.19
N ILE A 40 -8.84 8.44 -40.63
CA ILE A 40 -9.84 7.50 -40.09
C ILE A 40 -11.04 7.49 -41.04
N SER A 41 -11.43 6.30 -41.52
CA SER A 41 -12.63 6.12 -42.32
C SER A 41 -13.85 6.22 -41.40
N ILE A 42 -14.71 7.21 -41.69
CA ILE A 42 -15.95 7.45 -40.94
C ILE A 42 -17.12 7.01 -41.79
N VAL A 43 -17.96 6.14 -41.29
CA VAL A 43 -19.23 5.74 -41.90
C VAL A 43 -20.36 6.52 -41.22
N ARG A 44 -21.10 7.30 -41.97
CA ARG A 44 -22.30 8.00 -41.49
C ARG A 44 -23.54 7.26 -41.97
N LEU A 45 -24.28 6.71 -41.02
CA LEU A 45 -25.55 6.04 -41.27
C LEU A 45 -26.70 6.96 -40.84
N GLU A 46 -27.81 6.93 -41.61
CA GLU A 46 -29.05 7.54 -41.14
C GLU A 46 -29.68 6.69 -40.09
N SER A 47 -30.40 7.27 -39.13
CA SER A 47 -31.03 6.54 -38.01
C SER A 47 -31.97 5.41 -38.47
N ARG A 48 -32.51 5.53 -39.67
CA ARG A 48 -33.36 4.48 -40.28
C ARG A 48 -32.50 3.27 -40.67
N ASP A 49 -31.33 3.51 -41.24
CA ASP A 49 -30.43 2.46 -41.72
C ASP A 49 -29.78 1.76 -40.54
N GLU A 50 -29.50 2.50 -39.46
CA GLU A 50 -29.04 1.93 -38.19
C GLU A 50 -30.03 0.94 -37.58
N ILE A 51 -31.33 1.32 -37.56
CA ILE A 51 -32.37 0.45 -37.02
C ILE A 51 -32.54 -0.78 -37.91
N MET A 52 -32.48 -0.59 -39.25
CA MET A 52 -32.62 -1.70 -40.19
C MET A 52 -31.42 -2.66 -40.13
N ALA A 53 -30.23 -2.14 -39.87
CA ALA A 53 -29.03 -2.96 -39.67
C ALA A 53 -28.95 -3.63 -38.28
N GLY A 54 -29.91 -3.35 -37.38
CA GLY A 54 -29.91 -3.89 -36.03
C GLY A 54 -28.77 -3.34 -35.12
N ILE A 55 -28.32 -2.12 -35.41
CA ILE A 55 -27.24 -1.50 -34.60
C ILE A 55 -27.86 -0.97 -33.32
N GLU A 56 -27.39 -1.49 -32.21
CA GLU A 56 -27.75 -1.04 -30.88
C GLU A 56 -26.57 -0.29 -30.26
N TYR A 57 -26.82 0.87 -29.67
CA TYR A 57 -25.81 1.62 -28.93
C TYR A 57 -26.04 1.47 -27.45
N LEU A 58 -24.93 1.31 -26.75
CA LEU A 58 -24.91 1.43 -25.31
C LEU A 58 -24.11 2.68 -24.92
N THR A 59 -24.75 3.58 -24.20
CA THR A 59 -24.03 4.72 -23.60
C THR A 59 -23.14 4.21 -22.50
N LEU A 60 -21.82 4.37 -22.66
CA LEU A 60 -20.86 4.02 -21.64
C LEU A 60 -21.00 4.99 -20.47
N ALA A 61 -21.31 4.45 -19.30
CA ALA A 61 -21.26 5.20 -18.06
C ALA A 61 -19.82 5.19 -17.52
N THR A 62 -19.42 6.30 -16.92
CA THR A 62 -18.14 6.34 -16.18
C THR A 62 -18.22 5.38 -15.01
N THR A 63 -17.35 4.40 -14.97
CA THR A 63 -17.21 3.51 -13.83
C THR A 63 -15.82 3.67 -13.24
N TYR A 64 -15.75 3.55 -11.91
CA TYR A 64 -14.46 3.49 -11.24
C TYR A 64 -13.99 2.03 -11.26
N HIS A 65 -12.89 1.79 -11.93
CA HIS A 65 -12.21 0.51 -11.88
C HIS A 65 -11.14 0.59 -10.80
N GLN A 66 -11.30 -0.20 -9.74
CA GLN A 66 -10.27 -0.37 -8.73
C GLN A 66 -9.44 -1.59 -9.12
N SER A 67 -8.15 -1.39 -9.30
CA SER A 67 -7.24 -2.49 -9.60
C SER A 67 -7.17 -3.43 -8.39
N GLU A 68 -7.48 -4.69 -8.62
CA GLU A 68 -7.35 -5.74 -7.61
C GLU A 68 -6.04 -6.49 -7.84
N TYR A 69 -5.29 -6.70 -6.76
CA TYR A 69 -4.04 -7.43 -6.78
C TYR A 69 -4.15 -8.63 -5.85
N GLU A 70 -3.85 -9.80 -6.37
CA GLU A 70 -3.71 -11.00 -5.56
C GLU A 70 -2.29 -11.07 -5.00
N LEU A 71 -2.17 -11.04 -3.68
CA LEU A 71 -0.89 -11.01 -2.98
C LEU A 71 -0.82 -12.18 -2.01
N PHE A 72 0.37 -12.76 -1.89
CA PHE A 72 0.65 -13.79 -0.91
C PHE A 72 1.22 -13.15 0.37
N GLY A 73 0.63 -13.52 1.49
CA GLY A 73 1.06 -13.05 2.81
C GLY A 73 1.32 -14.19 3.78
N GLU A 74 2.21 -13.95 4.72
CA GLU A 74 2.54 -14.85 5.82
C GLU A 74 2.15 -14.20 7.14
N VAL A 75 1.41 -14.89 7.99
CA VAL A 75 1.12 -14.45 9.36
C VAL A 75 2.37 -14.63 10.19
N LEU A 76 2.83 -13.54 10.81
CA LEU A 76 4.05 -13.55 11.62
C LEU A 76 3.75 -14.01 13.04
N ASP A 77 4.65 -14.85 13.59
CA ASP A 77 4.69 -15.17 15.00
C ASP A 77 5.10 -13.94 15.83
N LEU A 78 4.33 -13.67 16.87
CA LEU A 78 4.51 -12.51 17.73
C LEU A 78 5.36 -12.79 18.97
N ASP A 79 5.73 -14.03 19.26
CA ASP A 79 6.44 -14.40 20.48
C ASP A 79 7.73 -13.60 20.67
N SER A 80 8.47 -13.39 19.59
CA SER A 80 9.70 -12.59 19.65
C SER A 80 9.43 -11.09 19.90
N LEU A 81 8.31 -10.54 19.42
CA LEU A 81 7.91 -9.15 19.65
C LEU A 81 7.49 -8.96 21.13
N LEU A 82 6.70 -9.88 21.65
CA LEU A 82 6.27 -9.90 23.05
C LEU A 82 7.47 -10.09 24.01
N GLY A 83 8.42 -10.94 23.64
CA GLY A 83 9.68 -11.12 24.36
C GLY A 83 10.50 -9.85 24.48
N ILE A 84 10.67 -9.12 23.36
CA ILE A 84 11.35 -7.80 23.35
C ILE A 84 10.62 -6.80 24.27
N ARG A 85 9.29 -6.78 24.24
CA ARG A 85 8.49 -5.90 25.11
C ARG A 85 8.72 -6.20 26.60
N THR A 86 8.70 -7.47 26.96
CA THR A 86 8.91 -7.91 28.35
C THR A 86 10.31 -7.52 28.83
N GLN A 87 11.33 -7.75 28.00
CA GLN A 87 12.71 -7.38 28.31
C GLN A 87 12.87 -5.85 28.44
N LEU A 88 12.24 -5.06 27.54
CA LEU A 88 12.24 -3.61 27.59
C LEU A 88 11.67 -3.08 28.92
N ILE A 89 10.49 -3.59 29.32
CA ILE A 89 9.85 -3.20 30.58
C ILE A 89 10.75 -3.54 31.77
N SER A 90 11.35 -4.73 31.78
CA SER A 90 12.26 -5.17 32.85
C SER A 90 13.47 -4.23 32.97
N LEU A 91 14.12 -3.88 31.87
CA LEU A 91 15.25 -2.95 31.85
C LEU A 91 14.86 -1.53 32.28
N LEU A 92 13.71 -1.02 31.83
CA LEU A 92 13.19 0.29 32.25
C LEU A 92 12.91 0.35 33.74
N ASN A 93 12.27 -0.68 34.31
CA ASN A 93 12.01 -0.77 35.75
C ASN A 93 13.32 -0.81 36.53
N THR A 94 14.30 -1.57 36.05
CA THR A 94 15.62 -1.65 36.68
C THR A 94 16.35 -0.31 36.62
N ASP A 95 16.33 0.40 35.47
CA ASP A 95 16.93 1.74 35.36
C ASP A 95 16.26 2.75 36.30
N HIS A 96 14.92 2.70 36.40
CA HIS A 96 14.19 3.55 37.34
C HIS A 96 14.57 3.30 38.79
N ALA A 97 14.63 2.02 39.19
CA ALA A 97 15.05 1.67 40.55
C ALA A 97 16.50 2.14 40.87
N LYS A 98 17.41 1.96 39.90
CA LYS A 98 18.79 2.43 40.03
C LYS A 98 18.92 3.97 39.96
N ALA A 99 17.99 4.67 39.29
CA ALA A 99 17.94 6.12 39.33
C ALA A 99 17.59 6.66 40.73
N VAL A 100 16.65 6.03 41.40
CA VAL A 100 16.30 6.38 42.80
C VAL A 100 17.46 6.11 43.73
N GLU A 101 18.13 4.96 43.59
CA GLU A 101 19.32 4.61 44.39
C GLU A 101 20.46 5.62 44.17
N GLU A 102 20.73 6.03 42.90
CA GLU A 102 21.72 7.03 42.56
C GLU A 102 21.40 8.37 43.21
N ALA A 103 20.16 8.83 43.14
CA ALA A 103 19.75 10.09 43.78
C ALA A 103 19.99 10.08 45.28
N HIS A 104 19.62 9.00 45.94
CA HIS A 104 19.85 8.82 47.37
C HIS A 104 21.35 8.81 47.75
N LEU A 105 22.18 8.08 46.99
CA LEU A 105 23.62 8.04 47.21
C LEU A 105 24.28 9.37 46.93
N ALA A 106 23.81 10.11 45.92
CA ALA A 106 24.32 11.44 45.60
C ALA A 106 24.04 12.44 46.74
N GLU A 107 22.85 12.39 47.31
CA GLU A 107 22.51 13.20 48.47
C GLU A 107 23.34 12.83 49.70
N SER A 108 23.47 11.50 49.99
CA SER A 108 24.30 10.96 51.08
C SER A 108 25.76 11.39 50.92
N TYR A 109 26.32 11.30 49.73
CA TYR A 109 27.69 11.77 49.45
C TYR A 109 27.84 13.24 49.69
N LYS A 110 26.90 14.06 49.22
CA LYS A 110 26.94 15.52 49.46
C LYS A 110 26.91 15.86 50.93
N ASN A 111 26.05 15.18 51.73
CA ASN A 111 25.98 15.41 53.17
C ASN A 111 27.22 14.92 53.91
N ALA A 112 27.73 13.76 53.54
CA ALA A 112 28.97 13.21 54.12
C ALA A 112 30.19 14.10 53.81
N SER A 113 30.34 14.57 52.60
CA SER A 113 31.43 15.48 52.19
C SER A 113 31.37 16.77 52.98
N ARG A 114 30.20 17.38 53.17
CA ARG A 114 30.03 18.59 53.99
C ARG A 114 30.41 18.36 55.46
N LEU A 115 29.94 17.24 56.06
CA LEU A 115 30.26 16.92 57.43
C LEU A 115 31.75 16.64 57.65
N TYR A 116 32.42 16.08 56.67
CA TYR A 116 33.86 15.86 56.70
C TYR A 116 34.62 17.18 56.60
N GLU A 117 34.25 18.10 55.73
CA GLU A 117 34.85 19.43 55.57
C GLU A 117 34.66 20.29 56.83
N ASP A 118 33.49 20.26 57.45
CA ASP A 118 33.17 20.95 58.69
C ASP A 118 33.82 20.35 59.93
N ARG A 119 34.71 19.34 59.77
CA ARG A 119 35.37 18.57 60.83
C ARG A 119 34.40 17.93 61.84
N GLN A 120 33.17 17.60 61.39
CA GLN A 120 32.22 16.91 62.18
C GLN A 120 32.36 15.39 61.94
N SER A 121 32.33 14.62 62.98
CA SER A 121 32.31 13.20 63.27
C SER A 121 32.21 12.14 62.17
N ILE A 122 32.57 12.43 60.91
CA ILE A 122 32.60 11.45 59.83
C ILE A 122 34.02 11.18 59.35
N SER A 123 34.34 9.91 59.11
CA SER A 123 35.68 9.54 58.65
C SER A 123 35.87 9.72 57.14
N ARG A 124 37.08 10.03 56.69
CA ARG A 124 37.42 10.06 55.26
C ARG A 124 37.08 8.75 54.57
N ARG A 125 37.24 7.62 55.24
CA ARG A 125 36.93 6.29 54.69
C ARG A 125 35.44 6.16 54.38
N GLU A 126 34.57 6.63 55.24
CA GLU A 126 33.14 6.60 55.05
C GLU A 126 32.69 7.46 53.86
N VAL A 127 33.26 8.65 53.67
CA VAL A 127 33.01 9.48 52.49
C VAL A 127 33.43 8.75 51.22
N MET A 128 34.63 8.11 51.22
CA MET A 128 35.12 7.34 50.07
C MET A 128 34.26 6.12 49.77
N ASP A 129 33.73 5.44 50.79
CA ASP A 129 32.84 4.28 50.60
C ASP A 129 31.51 4.68 49.94
N ILE A 130 30.92 5.82 50.35
CA ILE A 130 29.71 6.36 49.71
C ILE A 130 30.00 6.79 48.28
N GLU A 131 31.14 7.48 48.04
CA GLU A 131 31.55 7.86 46.69
C GLU A 131 31.72 6.67 45.76
N TYR A 132 32.34 5.60 46.27
CA TYR A 132 32.50 4.35 45.52
C TYR A 132 31.18 3.74 45.16
N GLN A 133 30.23 3.66 46.07
CA GLN A 133 28.88 3.14 45.85
C GLN A 133 28.15 3.99 44.76
N LEU A 134 28.22 5.31 44.88
CA LEU A 134 27.64 6.22 43.91
C LEU A 134 28.21 6.01 42.48
N LYS A 135 29.55 5.92 42.37
CA LYS A 135 30.21 5.62 41.12
C LYS A 135 29.79 4.30 40.52
N THR A 136 29.68 3.28 41.36
CA THR A 136 29.25 1.93 40.97
C THR A 136 27.84 1.93 40.40
N VAL A 137 26.90 2.60 41.05
CA VAL A 137 25.51 2.70 40.57
C VAL A 137 25.46 3.52 39.24
N ARG A 138 26.22 4.58 39.09
CA ARG A 138 26.29 5.35 37.84
C ARG A 138 26.80 4.51 36.68
N VAL A 139 27.85 3.71 36.89
CA VAL A 139 28.38 2.81 35.87
C VAL A 139 27.33 1.78 35.49
N TYR A 140 26.65 1.20 36.48
CA TYR A 140 25.57 0.23 36.23
C TYR A 140 24.44 0.84 35.38
N ARG A 141 23.96 2.05 35.72
CA ARG A 141 22.94 2.75 34.95
C ARG A 141 23.38 3.07 33.51
N SER A 142 24.64 3.48 33.36
CA SER A 142 25.19 3.72 32.00
C SER A 142 25.19 2.44 31.16
N ASN A 143 25.42 1.27 31.75
CA ASN A 143 25.31 -0.02 31.05
C ASN A 143 23.86 -0.33 30.68
N LEU A 144 22.90 -0.17 31.63
CA LEU A 144 21.48 -0.36 31.36
C LEU A 144 20.98 0.53 30.20
N GLN A 145 21.40 1.78 30.14
CA GLN A 145 21.03 2.68 29.05
C GLN A 145 21.58 2.23 27.71
N ARG A 146 22.79 1.67 27.67
CA ARG A 146 23.35 1.05 26.47
C ARG A 146 22.55 -0.19 26.06
N ASP A 147 22.19 -1.04 27.01
CA ASP A 147 21.39 -2.23 26.75
C ASP A 147 19.99 -1.85 26.21
N LEU A 148 19.35 -0.83 26.78
CA LEU A 148 18.08 -0.27 26.29
C LEU A 148 18.20 0.27 24.86
N SER A 149 19.28 1.00 24.55
CA SER A 149 19.50 1.53 23.20
C SER A 149 19.74 0.41 22.19
N SER A 150 20.51 -0.60 22.59
CA SER A 150 20.78 -1.79 21.78
C SER A 150 19.50 -2.61 21.49
N LEU A 151 18.68 -2.80 22.52
CA LEU A 151 17.39 -3.50 22.37
C LEU A 151 16.43 -2.74 21.45
N ARG A 152 16.34 -1.42 21.57
CA ARG A 152 15.55 -0.57 20.67
C ARG A 152 16.02 -0.67 19.23
N GLN A 153 17.34 -0.62 19.01
CA GLN A 153 17.91 -0.76 17.68
C GLN A 153 17.62 -2.13 17.07
N ALA A 154 17.75 -3.19 17.87
CA ALA A 154 17.41 -4.55 17.43
C ALA A 154 15.92 -4.69 17.07
N ALA A 155 15.04 -4.04 17.83
CA ALA A 155 13.60 -4.00 17.52
C ALA A 155 13.34 -3.31 16.16
N VAL A 156 13.94 -2.14 15.93
CA VAL A 156 13.80 -1.39 14.66
C VAL A 156 14.35 -2.20 13.48
N THR A 157 15.50 -2.85 13.65
CA THR A 157 16.11 -3.67 12.59
C THR A 157 15.24 -4.87 12.23
N LYS A 158 14.62 -5.50 13.22
CA LYS A 158 13.81 -6.72 12.99
C LYS A 158 12.39 -6.42 12.52
N TRP A 159 11.75 -5.39 13.09
CA TRP A 159 10.31 -5.12 12.94
C TRP A 159 9.98 -3.83 12.20
N GLY A 160 10.98 -3.02 11.89
CA GLY A 160 10.80 -1.69 11.31
C GLY A 160 10.41 -0.62 12.34
N SER A 161 10.42 0.65 11.93
CA SER A 161 10.18 1.80 12.81
C SER A 161 8.77 1.80 13.39
N THR A 162 7.74 1.60 12.55
CA THR A 162 6.33 1.70 12.95
C THR A 162 5.96 0.68 14.05
N ILE A 163 6.33 -0.59 13.86
CA ILE A 163 6.03 -1.63 14.86
C ILE A 163 6.85 -1.41 16.13
N SER A 164 8.09 -0.94 15.98
CA SER A 164 8.94 -0.60 17.12
C SER A 164 8.40 0.57 17.93
N GLU A 165 7.80 1.58 17.30
CA GLU A 165 7.10 2.66 18.00
C GLU A 165 5.92 2.13 18.82
N TRP A 166 5.13 1.21 18.26
CA TRP A 166 4.04 0.57 19.02
C TRP A 166 4.56 -0.22 20.22
N LEU A 167 5.69 -0.92 20.03
CA LEU A 167 6.34 -1.69 21.09
C LEU A 167 6.88 -0.80 22.20
N LEU A 168 7.45 0.37 21.86
CA LEU A 168 8.02 1.30 22.82
C LEU A 168 6.97 2.13 23.56
N ASN A 169 5.80 2.33 22.96
CA ASN A 169 4.72 3.11 23.56
C ASN A 169 3.86 2.21 24.48
N GLU A 170 3.86 2.52 25.76
CA GLU A 170 3.08 1.78 26.78
C GLU A 170 1.58 1.80 26.52
N TYR A 171 1.07 2.88 25.94
CA TYR A 171 -0.36 3.10 25.70
C TYR A 171 -0.80 2.76 24.28
N SER A 172 0.07 2.14 23.46
CA SER A 172 -0.24 1.79 22.08
C SER A 172 -1.44 0.82 22.00
N LYS A 173 -2.54 1.28 21.40
CA LYS A 173 -3.71 0.42 21.14
C LYS A 173 -3.36 -0.70 20.17
N ASN A 174 -2.54 -0.39 19.15
CA ASN A 174 -2.13 -1.36 18.15
C ASN A 174 -1.33 -2.49 18.78
N PHE A 175 -0.38 -2.17 19.66
CA PHE A 175 0.36 -3.19 20.38
C PHE A 175 -0.55 -4.04 21.30
N LYS A 176 -1.50 -3.40 22.00
CA LYS A 176 -2.46 -4.13 22.85
C LYS A 176 -3.34 -5.07 22.06
N ASN A 177 -3.79 -4.66 20.86
CA ASN A 177 -4.58 -5.53 19.97
C ASN A 177 -3.76 -6.75 19.50
N LEU A 178 -2.48 -6.55 19.16
CA LEU A 178 -1.58 -7.65 18.82
C LEU A 178 -1.36 -8.60 20.01
N ALA A 179 -1.06 -8.05 21.20
CA ALA A 179 -0.81 -8.83 22.39
C ALA A 179 -2.03 -9.62 22.87
N ASN A 180 -3.24 -9.10 22.64
CA ASN A 180 -4.50 -9.75 22.99
C ASN A 180 -5.06 -10.64 21.87
N GLN A 181 -4.30 -10.84 20.78
CA GLN A 181 -4.71 -11.63 19.61
C GLN A 181 -5.96 -11.09 18.86
N ASN A 182 -6.31 -9.82 19.10
CA ASN A 182 -7.38 -9.12 18.36
C ASN A 182 -6.92 -8.62 16.98
N ALA A 183 -5.64 -8.73 16.68
CA ALA A 183 -5.02 -8.37 15.40
C ALA A 183 -3.81 -9.29 15.16
N SER A 184 -3.45 -9.46 13.89
CA SER A 184 -2.29 -10.23 13.46
C SER A 184 -1.38 -9.37 12.58
N LEU A 185 -0.08 -9.63 12.60
CA LEU A 185 0.87 -9.06 11.66
C LEU A 185 1.00 -9.99 10.46
N ILE A 186 0.83 -9.43 9.28
CA ILE A 186 0.98 -10.16 8.02
C ILE A 186 2.14 -9.53 7.25
N ARG A 187 3.08 -10.35 6.81
CA ARG A 187 4.13 -9.97 5.87
C ARG A 187 3.65 -10.27 4.47
N ILE A 188 3.57 -9.24 3.62
CA ILE A 188 3.17 -9.36 2.23
C ILE A 188 4.42 -9.21 1.35
N TYR A 189 4.59 -10.12 0.41
CA TYR A 189 5.66 -10.08 -0.58
C TYR A 189 5.13 -9.46 -1.86
N ILE A 190 5.60 -8.25 -2.18
CA ILE A 190 5.20 -7.52 -3.39
C ILE A 190 6.31 -7.71 -4.42
N LYS A 191 6.01 -8.41 -5.53
CA LYS A 191 6.87 -8.50 -6.70
C LYS A 191 6.39 -7.51 -7.75
N GLU A 192 7.25 -6.62 -8.21
CA GLU A 192 7.09 -5.80 -9.43
C GLU A 192 5.92 -4.78 -9.45
N VAL A 193 5.32 -4.46 -8.33
CA VAL A 193 4.33 -3.37 -8.28
C VAL A 193 5.04 -2.10 -7.82
N SER A 194 4.87 -1.00 -8.57
CA SER A 194 5.38 0.30 -8.13
C SER A 194 4.73 0.66 -6.79
N LEU A 195 5.54 0.81 -5.74
CA LEU A 195 5.08 1.21 -4.41
C LEU A 195 4.32 2.54 -4.40
N ALA A 196 4.43 3.32 -5.48
CA ALA A 196 3.72 4.59 -5.65
C ALA A 196 2.22 4.42 -5.96
N GLU A 197 1.80 3.24 -6.44
CA GLU A 197 0.39 2.93 -6.75
C GLU A 197 -0.33 2.22 -5.61
N LEU A 198 0.43 1.68 -4.65
CA LEU A 198 -0.12 1.04 -3.47
C LEU A 198 -0.16 2.07 -2.33
N ASP A 199 -1.34 2.59 -2.06
CA ASP A 199 -1.60 3.32 -0.81
C ASP A 199 -1.59 2.30 0.35
N ILE A 200 -0.36 1.85 0.69
CA ILE A 200 -0.14 0.93 1.81
C ILE A 200 -0.18 1.76 3.10
N SER A 201 -1.37 2.18 3.46
CA SER A 201 -1.67 2.35 4.87
C SER A 201 -1.51 0.95 5.47
N VAL A 202 -0.62 0.82 6.46
CA VAL A 202 -0.36 -0.43 7.22
C VAL A 202 -1.66 -1.19 7.39
N LEU A 203 -1.84 -2.26 6.62
CA LEU A 203 -3.06 -3.05 6.63
C LEU A 203 -3.07 -3.84 7.94
N LEU A 204 -3.59 -3.22 8.99
CA LEU A 204 -4.03 -3.90 10.19
C LEU A 204 -5.29 -4.66 9.77
N LEU A 205 -5.10 -5.88 9.26
CA LEU A 205 -6.21 -6.77 8.99
C LEU A 205 -6.77 -7.18 10.35
N GLN A 206 -7.83 -6.50 10.77
CA GLN A 206 -8.62 -6.88 11.90
C GLN A 206 -9.39 -8.13 11.48
N ILE A 207 -8.88 -9.31 11.86
CA ILE A 207 -9.63 -10.55 11.71
C ILE A 207 -10.75 -10.47 12.74
N LEU A 208 -11.92 -10.03 12.30
CA LEU A 208 -13.16 -10.24 13.02
C LEU A 208 -13.42 -11.74 12.97
N GLY A 209 -12.97 -12.44 13.99
CA GLY A 209 -13.39 -13.81 14.26
C GLY A 209 -14.82 -13.76 14.78
N ASP A 210 -15.78 -13.94 13.91
CA ASP A 210 -17.10 -14.39 14.30
C ASP A 210 -16.98 -15.88 14.66
N CYS A 211 -17.03 -16.17 15.95
CA CYS A 211 -17.43 -17.48 16.48
C CYS A 211 -18.78 -17.35 17.16
#